data_b0bf8c024e698017d04c14c46e0f0818
#
_entry.id   b0bf8c024e698017d04c14c46e0f0818
#
_cell.length_a   1.000
_cell.length_b   1.000
_cell.length_c   1.000
_cell.angle_alpha   90.00
_cell.angle_beta   90.00
_cell.angle_gamma   90.00
#
_symmetry.space_group_name_H-M   'P 1'
#
loop_
_entity.id
_entity.type
_entity.pdbx_description
1 polymer ?
#
loop_
_entity_poly.entity_id
_entity_poly.type
_entity_poly.pdbx_seq_one_letter_code
_entity_poly.pdbx_strand_id
1 'polypeptide(L)'
;MTGKTIYDKIWDAHVAHEAEDGTCLLYIDRHLVHEVTSPQAFEGLRMAGRPVRAPEKTIAVPDHNVPTTLDREEGIKNEESRIQVDALDTNAKEFGINYYPVDDIRQGIVHIVGPEQGWTLPGMTVVCGDSHTATHGAFGALAHGIGTSEVEHVLATQTLIQKKSKNMKVEITGKLSPGVTAKDITLAVIGKTGTAGGTGYVIEYCGEAIRDLSMEGRMTVCNMAIEGGARAGLIAPDETTFEYVKGRPHAPKGAQWEAALNWWKTLYTDDDAVFDKVVTLKGEDIAPVVTWGTSPEDVLPITSVVPSPEDFTGGKVDAARRSLEYMGLKPGTPLSEVAIDAVFIGSCTNGRIEDLRAAAEIVKGKKIAEGVRGMVVPGSGLVRAQAEEEGLAEIFEAAGFEWRLAGCSMCLAMNPDQLAPGERCASTSNRNFEGRQGFKGRTHLMSPAMAAAAAINGKLTDVREVM
;
A
#
# COMPACT_ATOMS: atom_id res chain seq x y z
N MET A 1 21.83 2.66 29.61
CA MET A 1 20.77 3.21 28.73
C MET A 1 20.03 1.99 28.21
N THR A 2 18.71 1.97 28.21
CA THR A 2 17.93 0.93 27.53
C THR A 2 18.20 0.98 26.03
N GLY A 3 18.21 -0.17 25.37
CA GLY A 3 18.37 -0.24 23.91
C GLY A 3 17.29 0.54 23.17
N LYS A 4 17.57 0.88 21.92
CA LYS A 4 16.68 1.66 21.05
C LYS A 4 16.06 0.77 19.99
N THR A 5 14.77 0.99 19.69
CA THR A 5 14.13 0.41 18.51
C THR A 5 14.66 1.08 17.24
N ILE A 6 14.45 0.45 16.09
CA ILE A 6 14.76 1.09 14.79
C ILE A 6 14.03 2.43 14.66
N TYR A 7 12.76 2.51 15.13
CA TYR A 7 12.01 3.75 15.13
C TYR A 7 12.68 4.83 15.98
N ASP A 8 13.13 4.49 17.20
CA ASP A 8 13.84 5.43 18.06
C ASP A 8 15.12 5.96 17.41
N LYS A 9 15.90 5.07 16.77
CA LYS A 9 17.15 5.45 16.09
C LYS A 9 16.90 6.44 14.94
N ILE A 10 15.87 6.18 14.11
CA ILE A 10 15.53 7.06 12.99
C ILE A 10 14.95 8.37 13.52
N TRP A 11 14.02 8.30 14.48
CA TRP A 11 13.42 9.50 15.08
C TRP A 11 14.49 10.43 15.67
N ASP A 12 15.34 9.91 16.54
CA ASP A 12 16.37 10.70 17.23
C ASP A 12 17.39 11.34 16.26
N ALA A 13 17.64 10.69 15.12
CA ALA A 13 18.51 11.21 14.06
C ALA A 13 17.88 12.40 13.28
N HIS A 14 16.55 12.57 13.34
CA HIS A 14 15.81 13.55 12.55
C HIS A 14 15.15 14.66 13.37
N VAL A 15 15.13 14.56 14.70
CA VAL A 15 14.62 15.64 15.57
C VAL A 15 15.55 16.82 15.50
N ALA A 16 15.08 17.92 14.90
CA ALA A 16 15.80 19.19 14.84
C ALA A 16 15.58 20.05 16.09
N HIS A 17 14.42 19.91 16.74
CA HIS A 17 14.05 20.63 17.95
C HIS A 17 12.96 19.86 18.70
N GLU A 18 13.03 19.88 20.03
CA GLU A 18 11.99 19.36 20.90
C GLU A 18 11.53 20.46 21.86
N ALA A 19 10.22 20.75 21.87
CA ALA A 19 9.61 21.72 22.76
C ALA A 19 9.34 21.11 24.16
N GLU A 20 9.09 21.96 25.16
CA GLU A 20 8.84 21.54 26.54
C GLU A 20 7.63 20.58 26.69
N ASP A 21 6.65 20.66 25.80
CA ASP A 21 5.47 19.79 25.78
C ASP A 21 5.68 18.46 25.05
N GLY A 22 6.92 18.16 24.63
CA GLY A 22 7.30 16.97 23.86
C GLY A 22 6.92 17.03 22.38
N THR A 23 6.49 18.18 21.87
CA THR A 23 6.31 18.40 20.44
C THR A 23 7.65 18.58 19.76
N CYS A 24 7.90 17.82 18.69
CA CYS A 24 9.16 17.81 17.97
C CYS A 24 9.01 18.44 16.58
N LEU A 25 10.05 19.13 16.14
CA LEU A 25 10.26 19.51 14.76
C LEU A 25 11.13 18.44 14.11
N LEU A 26 10.52 17.63 13.25
CA LEU A 26 11.16 16.50 12.58
C LEU A 26 11.62 16.94 11.18
N TYR A 27 12.90 16.73 10.87
CA TYR A 27 13.42 16.93 9.52
C TYR A 27 12.91 15.85 8.57
N ILE A 28 12.54 16.21 7.35
CA ILE A 28 12.01 15.32 6.33
C ILE A 28 13.01 15.18 5.17
N ASP A 29 13.49 13.94 4.90
CA ASP A 29 14.45 13.66 3.85
C ASP A 29 13.82 13.65 2.46
N ARG A 30 12.59 13.13 2.35
CA ARG A 30 11.88 12.99 1.07
C ARG A 30 10.42 13.39 1.19
N HIS A 31 9.97 14.15 0.23
CA HIS A 31 8.56 14.51 0.08
C HIS A 31 8.04 13.99 -1.25
N LEU A 32 7.06 13.09 -1.19
CA LEU A 32 6.36 12.58 -2.35
C LEU A 32 5.04 13.35 -2.50
N VAL A 33 4.73 13.77 -3.71
CA VAL A 33 3.58 14.65 -3.99
C VAL A 33 2.76 14.08 -5.14
N HIS A 34 1.45 14.13 -5.01
CA HIS A 34 0.51 13.75 -6.06
C HIS A 34 -0.59 14.81 -6.25
N GLU A 35 -1.43 14.65 -7.26
CA GLU A 35 -2.37 15.68 -7.70
C GLU A 35 -3.52 15.98 -6.74
N VAL A 36 -3.87 15.03 -5.84
CA VAL A 36 -5.08 15.17 -5.00
C VAL A 36 -4.86 16.13 -3.82
N THR A 37 -3.73 16.03 -3.13
CA THR A 37 -3.48 16.76 -1.87
C THR A 37 -2.53 17.94 -2.03
N SER A 38 -2.05 18.22 -3.22
CA SER A 38 -1.04 19.26 -3.45
C SER A 38 -1.54 20.61 -3.97
N PRO A 39 -2.67 20.73 -4.70
CA PRO A 39 -3.07 22.02 -5.30
C PRO A 39 -3.16 23.16 -4.30
N GLN A 40 -3.84 22.93 -3.16
CA GLN A 40 -4.01 23.95 -2.12
C GLN A 40 -2.69 24.27 -1.39
N ALA A 41 -1.80 23.26 -1.25
CA ALA A 41 -0.49 23.46 -0.63
C ALA A 41 0.40 24.38 -1.49
N PHE A 42 0.43 24.18 -2.80
CA PHE A 42 1.17 25.06 -3.71
C PHE A 42 0.54 26.46 -3.79
N GLU A 43 -0.80 26.57 -3.75
CA GLU A 43 -1.47 27.86 -3.70
C GLU A 43 -1.11 28.62 -2.43
N GLY A 44 -1.07 27.95 -1.27
CA GLY A 44 -0.61 28.54 -0.01
C GLY A 44 0.82 29.10 -0.11
N LEU A 45 1.76 28.34 -0.71
CA LEU A 45 3.11 28.82 -0.97
C LEU A 45 3.14 30.08 -1.84
N ARG A 46 2.35 30.07 -2.93
CA ARG A 46 2.25 31.20 -3.87
C ARG A 46 1.71 32.46 -3.19
N MET A 47 0.61 32.31 -2.44
CA MET A 47 0.01 33.42 -1.68
C MET A 47 0.97 33.99 -0.62
N ALA A 48 1.78 33.14 0.01
CA ALA A 48 2.78 33.54 1.00
C ALA A 48 4.10 34.04 0.38
N GLY A 49 4.25 33.95 -0.95
CA GLY A 49 5.50 34.31 -1.65
C GLY A 49 6.69 33.42 -1.26
N ARG A 50 6.45 32.14 -0.94
CA ARG A 50 7.47 31.19 -0.47
C ARG A 50 7.84 30.20 -1.58
N PRO A 51 9.15 29.95 -1.80
CA PRO A 51 9.60 28.87 -2.66
C PRO A 51 9.47 27.51 -1.96
N VAL A 52 9.54 26.44 -2.72
CA VAL A 52 9.82 25.10 -2.17
C VAL A 52 11.25 25.09 -1.61
N ARG A 53 11.39 24.65 -0.36
CA ARG A 53 12.66 24.70 0.38
C ARG A 53 13.75 23.81 -0.21
N ALA A 54 13.38 22.61 -0.65
CA ALA A 54 14.31 21.60 -1.18
C ALA A 54 13.66 20.86 -2.36
N PRO A 55 13.55 21.49 -3.54
CA PRO A 55 12.92 20.89 -4.71
C PRO A 55 13.61 19.59 -5.15
N GLU A 56 14.91 19.47 -4.94
CA GLU A 56 15.69 18.26 -5.25
C GLU A 56 15.35 17.06 -4.35
N LYS A 57 14.65 17.28 -3.23
CA LYS A 57 14.18 16.24 -2.30
C LYS A 57 12.69 15.91 -2.47
N THR A 58 12.04 16.58 -3.39
CA THR A 58 10.61 16.45 -3.69
C THR A 58 10.43 15.82 -5.06
N ILE A 59 9.55 14.82 -5.13
CA ILE A 59 9.13 14.20 -6.39
C ILE A 59 7.62 14.26 -6.50
N ALA A 60 7.11 14.63 -7.66
CA ALA A 60 5.70 14.66 -7.99
C ALA A 60 5.35 13.62 -9.06
N VAL A 61 4.21 12.94 -8.86
CA VAL A 61 3.67 11.95 -9.81
C VAL A 61 2.15 12.00 -9.75
N PRO A 62 1.42 12.11 -10.86
CA PRO A 62 -0.03 11.96 -10.87
C PRO A 62 -0.38 10.47 -10.87
N ASP A 63 -1.32 10.04 -10.02
CA ASP A 63 -1.64 8.62 -9.88
C ASP A 63 -3.11 8.29 -9.55
N HIS A 64 -3.83 9.16 -8.83
CA HIS A 64 -5.20 8.90 -8.36
C HIS A 64 -6.26 9.22 -9.42
N ASN A 65 -6.14 10.37 -10.07
CA ASN A 65 -7.10 10.88 -11.08
C ASN A 65 -6.71 10.50 -12.51
N VAL A 66 -5.74 9.63 -12.67
CA VAL A 66 -5.23 9.20 -13.98
C VAL A 66 -6.04 7.98 -14.45
N PRO A 67 -6.74 8.06 -15.61
CA PRO A 67 -7.40 6.91 -16.20
C PRO A 67 -6.40 5.80 -16.54
N THR A 68 -6.82 4.54 -16.44
CA THR A 68 -5.98 3.40 -16.80
C THR A 68 -6.39 2.75 -18.12
N THR A 69 -7.38 3.31 -18.81
CA THR A 69 -7.80 2.92 -20.15
C THR A 69 -6.83 3.39 -21.22
N LEU A 70 -6.71 2.64 -22.31
CA LEU A 70 -5.77 2.95 -23.41
C LEU A 70 -6.06 4.30 -24.07
N ASP A 71 -7.30 4.77 -24.06
CA ASP A 71 -7.70 6.09 -24.58
C ASP A 71 -7.20 7.29 -23.75
N ARG A 72 -6.47 7.03 -22.63
CA ARG A 72 -5.76 8.06 -21.86
C ARG A 72 -4.78 8.86 -22.74
N GLU A 73 -4.22 8.24 -23.78
CA GLU A 73 -3.33 8.91 -24.74
C GLU A 73 -4.00 10.06 -25.48
N GLU A 74 -5.33 10.05 -25.58
CA GLU A 74 -6.13 11.14 -26.15
C GLU A 74 -6.39 12.29 -25.15
N GLY A 75 -5.94 12.14 -23.90
CA GLY A 75 -6.12 13.06 -22.79
C GLY A 75 -7.14 12.60 -21.73
N ILE A 76 -7.13 13.26 -20.58
CA ILE A 76 -8.04 12.96 -19.46
C ILE A 76 -9.40 13.62 -19.75
N LYS A 77 -10.43 12.79 -20.01
CA LYS A 77 -11.77 13.25 -20.41
C LYS A 77 -12.58 13.85 -19.25
N ASN A 78 -12.39 13.33 -18.02
CA ASN A 78 -13.04 13.89 -16.83
C ASN A 78 -12.40 15.25 -16.50
N GLU A 79 -13.21 16.31 -16.46
CA GLU A 79 -12.74 17.68 -16.29
C GLU A 79 -12.10 17.91 -14.91
N GLU A 80 -12.69 17.39 -13.84
CA GLU A 80 -12.16 17.55 -12.47
C GLU A 80 -10.82 16.86 -12.33
N SER A 81 -10.69 15.64 -12.83
CA SER A 81 -9.44 14.88 -12.85
C SER A 81 -8.35 15.60 -13.67
N ARG A 82 -8.71 16.10 -14.84
CA ARG A 82 -7.79 16.85 -15.72
C ARG A 82 -7.27 18.11 -15.04
N ILE A 83 -8.16 18.91 -14.41
CA ILE A 83 -7.76 20.13 -13.69
C ILE A 83 -6.73 19.83 -12.61
N GLN A 84 -6.91 18.74 -11.84
CA GLN A 84 -5.97 18.38 -10.77
C GLN A 84 -4.62 17.92 -11.32
N VAL A 85 -4.60 17.12 -12.38
CA VAL A 85 -3.36 16.66 -13.02
C VAL A 85 -2.62 17.84 -13.68
N ASP A 86 -3.34 18.73 -14.41
CA ASP A 86 -2.78 19.93 -15.02
C ASP A 86 -2.21 20.90 -13.96
N ALA A 87 -2.87 21.00 -12.80
CA ALA A 87 -2.39 21.79 -11.67
C ALA A 87 -1.07 21.24 -11.12
N LEU A 88 -0.94 19.90 -10.99
CA LEU A 88 0.31 19.29 -10.54
C LEU A 88 1.45 19.55 -11.53
N ASP A 89 1.20 19.38 -12.83
CA ASP A 89 2.18 19.68 -13.90
C ASP A 89 2.66 21.14 -13.83
N THR A 90 1.72 22.08 -13.73
CA THR A 90 2.00 23.51 -13.61
C THR A 90 2.83 23.83 -12.37
N ASN A 91 2.41 23.33 -11.22
CA ASN A 91 3.09 23.55 -9.95
C ASN A 91 4.49 22.93 -9.93
N ALA A 92 4.64 21.71 -10.46
CA ALA A 92 5.95 21.06 -10.52
C ALA A 92 6.95 21.86 -11.35
N LYS A 93 6.53 22.43 -12.49
CA LYS A 93 7.35 23.31 -13.34
C LYS A 93 7.66 24.63 -12.65
N GLU A 94 6.65 25.29 -12.06
CA GLU A 94 6.80 26.58 -11.41
C GLU A 94 7.77 26.53 -10.23
N PHE A 95 7.66 25.49 -9.39
CA PHE A 95 8.47 25.34 -8.18
C PHE A 95 9.75 24.51 -8.40
N GLY A 96 9.99 24.01 -9.61
CA GLY A 96 11.23 23.33 -9.98
C GLY A 96 11.44 21.98 -9.30
N ILE A 97 10.37 21.28 -8.94
CA ILE A 97 10.44 19.94 -8.33
C ILE A 97 10.58 18.85 -9.40
N ASN A 98 11.13 17.68 -8.99
CA ASN A 98 11.19 16.53 -9.87
C ASN A 98 9.77 16.04 -10.19
N TYR A 99 9.50 15.76 -11.47
CA TYR A 99 8.16 15.40 -11.92
C TYR A 99 8.18 14.32 -13.01
N TYR A 100 7.34 13.32 -12.86
CA TYR A 100 7.07 12.31 -13.88
C TYR A 100 5.64 12.48 -14.39
N PRO A 101 5.44 13.11 -15.54
CA PRO A 101 4.12 13.38 -16.11
C PRO A 101 3.42 12.09 -16.57
N VAL A 102 2.15 12.20 -16.95
CA VAL A 102 1.27 11.06 -17.31
C VAL A 102 1.83 10.20 -18.45
N ASP A 103 2.58 10.80 -19.37
CA ASP A 103 3.20 10.16 -20.53
C ASP A 103 4.64 9.66 -20.29
N ASP A 104 5.22 9.90 -19.11
CA ASP A 104 6.53 9.36 -18.73
C ASP A 104 6.41 7.87 -18.38
N ILE A 105 7.30 7.04 -18.90
CA ILE A 105 7.32 5.60 -18.57
C ILE A 105 7.51 5.33 -17.05
N ARG A 106 8.05 6.28 -16.32
CA ARG A 106 8.22 6.19 -14.86
C ARG A 106 6.96 6.58 -14.09
N GLN A 107 5.92 7.08 -14.78
CA GLN A 107 4.65 7.40 -14.16
C GLN A 107 4.00 6.14 -13.57
N GLY A 108 3.34 6.32 -12.45
CA GLY A 108 2.63 5.26 -11.74
C GLY A 108 2.27 5.70 -10.33
N ILE A 109 1.85 4.74 -9.53
CA ILE A 109 1.48 4.97 -8.12
C ILE A 109 2.71 5.47 -7.36
N VAL A 110 2.59 6.62 -6.69
CA VAL A 110 3.71 7.31 -6.02
C VAL A 110 4.48 6.39 -5.06
N HIS A 111 3.79 5.45 -4.37
CA HIS A 111 4.40 4.49 -3.45
C HIS A 111 5.06 3.28 -4.14
N ILE A 112 4.95 3.17 -5.45
CA ILE A 112 5.69 2.22 -6.27
C ILE A 112 6.85 2.94 -6.95
N VAL A 113 6.60 4.11 -7.52
CA VAL A 113 7.61 4.94 -8.20
C VAL A 113 8.74 5.35 -7.26
N GLY A 114 8.43 5.76 -6.03
CA GLY A 114 9.45 6.15 -5.03
C GLY A 114 10.51 5.06 -4.82
N PRO A 115 10.13 3.82 -4.45
CA PRO A 115 11.04 2.68 -4.36
C PRO A 115 11.75 2.32 -5.66
N GLU A 116 11.03 2.25 -6.78
CA GLU A 116 11.61 1.89 -8.08
C GLU A 116 12.73 2.83 -8.51
N GLN A 117 12.57 4.11 -8.23
CA GLN A 117 13.56 5.13 -8.60
C GLN A 117 14.67 5.28 -7.55
N GLY A 118 14.57 4.61 -6.39
CA GLY A 118 15.53 4.75 -5.29
C GLY A 118 15.40 6.05 -4.51
N TRP A 119 14.22 6.67 -4.52
CA TRP A 119 13.90 7.82 -3.66
C TRP A 119 13.75 7.42 -2.21
N THR A 120 13.34 6.17 -1.96
CA THR A 120 13.22 5.59 -0.62
C THR A 120 14.48 4.82 -0.27
N LEU A 121 15.16 5.22 0.80
CA LEU A 121 16.37 4.58 1.29
C LEU A 121 16.26 4.31 2.80
N PRO A 122 17.00 3.29 3.33
CA PRO A 122 16.97 2.99 4.75
C PRO A 122 17.36 4.19 5.63
N GLY A 123 16.68 4.33 6.75
CA GLY A 123 16.93 5.36 7.76
C GLY A 123 16.41 6.75 7.42
N MET A 124 15.77 6.95 6.28
CA MET A 124 15.16 8.23 5.89
C MET A 124 13.81 8.47 6.56
N THR A 125 13.43 9.75 6.62
CA THR A 125 12.04 10.17 6.84
C THR A 125 11.39 10.49 5.49
N VAL A 126 10.20 9.93 5.24
CA VAL A 126 9.46 10.08 3.98
C VAL A 126 8.02 10.47 4.28
N VAL A 127 7.52 11.52 3.63
CA VAL A 127 6.11 11.93 3.76
C VAL A 127 5.45 12.10 2.40
N CYS A 128 4.13 11.94 2.41
CA CYS A 128 3.25 12.16 1.24
C CYS A 128 1.85 12.51 1.75
N GLY A 129 1.08 13.22 0.94
CA GLY A 129 -0.33 13.50 1.20
C GLY A 129 -1.27 12.28 1.06
N ASP A 130 -0.75 11.06 1.17
CA ASP A 130 -1.46 9.80 1.08
C ASP A 130 -1.18 8.90 2.29
N SER A 131 -2.21 8.23 2.81
CA SER A 131 -2.12 7.39 4.00
C SER A 131 -1.22 6.17 3.81
N HIS A 132 -1.10 5.63 2.58
CA HIS A 132 -0.26 4.45 2.30
C HIS A 132 1.23 4.76 2.14
N THR A 133 1.66 5.97 2.49
CA THR A 133 3.08 6.33 2.62
C THR A 133 3.84 5.37 3.55
N ALA A 134 3.14 4.72 4.48
CA ALA A 134 3.71 3.65 5.32
C ALA A 134 4.38 2.53 4.51
N THR A 135 4.05 2.33 3.23
CA THR A 135 4.71 1.39 2.30
C THR A 135 6.23 1.50 2.34
N HIS A 136 6.76 2.72 2.42
CA HIS A 136 8.20 2.99 2.40
C HIS A 136 8.92 2.48 3.65
N GLY A 137 8.20 2.16 4.73
CA GLY A 137 8.76 1.54 5.93
C GLY A 137 9.33 0.15 5.71
N ALA A 138 8.98 -0.52 4.60
CA ALA A 138 9.59 -1.77 4.15
C ALA A 138 11.11 -1.68 3.94
N PHE A 139 11.62 -0.47 3.71
CA PHE A 139 13.04 -0.16 3.53
C PHE A 139 13.73 0.25 4.84
N GLY A 140 13.06 0.21 5.97
CA GLY A 140 13.57 0.80 7.22
C GLY A 140 13.57 2.32 7.16
N ALA A 141 12.64 2.94 6.44
CA ALA A 141 12.40 4.38 6.43
C ALA A 141 11.20 4.73 7.32
N LEU A 142 11.30 5.79 8.10
CA LEU A 142 10.15 6.31 8.85
C LEU A 142 9.25 7.08 7.89
N ALA A 143 8.17 6.44 7.47
CA ALA A 143 7.31 6.95 6.42
C ALA A 143 5.84 6.98 6.85
N HIS A 144 5.17 8.12 6.65
CA HIS A 144 3.75 8.25 7.00
C HIS A 144 3.04 9.33 6.19
N GLY A 145 1.71 9.17 6.08
CA GLY A 145 0.83 10.15 5.46
C GLY A 145 0.70 11.43 6.27
N ILE A 146 0.51 12.55 5.56
CA ILE A 146 0.31 13.89 6.12
C ILE A 146 -0.89 14.59 5.47
N GLY A 147 -1.50 15.54 6.15
CA GLY A 147 -2.60 16.34 5.62
C GLY A 147 -2.13 17.47 4.68
N THR A 148 -3.05 18.04 3.90
CA THR A 148 -2.73 19.09 2.90
C THR A 148 -1.98 20.29 3.49
N SER A 149 -2.35 20.76 4.68
CA SER A 149 -1.63 21.87 5.37
C SER A 149 -0.23 21.47 5.82
N GLU A 150 -0.02 20.19 6.15
CA GLU A 150 1.32 19.65 6.46
C GLU A 150 2.15 19.49 5.18
N VAL A 151 1.53 19.15 4.03
CA VAL A 151 2.19 19.17 2.71
C VAL A 151 2.77 20.56 2.41
N GLU A 152 1.97 21.63 2.59
CA GLU A 152 2.44 23.02 2.45
C GLU A 152 3.61 23.31 3.39
N HIS A 153 3.46 22.92 4.67
CA HIS A 153 4.50 23.14 5.67
C HIS A 153 5.83 22.46 5.30
N VAL A 154 5.79 21.20 4.88
CA VAL A 154 6.99 20.45 4.46
C VAL A 154 7.60 21.04 3.19
N LEU A 155 6.81 21.43 2.20
CA LEU A 155 7.31 22.12 1.00
C LEU A 155 8.03 23.40 1.36
N ALA A 156 7.49 24.19 2.31
CA ALA A 156 8.06 25.48 2.73
C ALA A 156 9.31 25.34 3.60
N THR A 157 9.43 24.29 4.42
CA THR A 157 10.40 24.24 5.53
C THR A 157 11.29 23.00 5.53
N GLN A 158 10.92 21.94 4.84
CA GLN A 158 11.52 20.59 4.91
C GLN A 158 11.43 19.96 6.30
N THR A 159 10.47 20.39 7.11
CA THR A 159 10.23 19.88 8.46
C THR A 159 8.76 19.59 8.71
N LEU A 160 8.48 18.82 9.76
CA LEU A 160 7.14 18.48 10.17
C LEU A 160 7.02 18.56 11.70
N ILE A 161 5.92 19.11 12.20
CA ILE A 161 5.63 19.18 13.64
C ILE A 161 4.91 17.89 14.03
N GLN A 162 5.52 17.09 14.92
CA GLN A 162 4.99 15.80 15.34
C GLN A 162 5.26 15.52 16.82
N LYS A 163 4.46 14.64 17.42
CA LYS A 163 4.77 13.99 18.69
C LYS A 163 5.24 12.57 18.45
N LYS A 164 6.23 12.12 19.21
CA LYS A 164 6.76 10.75 19.11
C LYS A 164 5.66 9.74 19.41
N SER A 165 5.47 8.78 18.51
CA SER A 165 4.56 7.65 18.70
C SER A 165 5.16 6.61 19.65
N LYS A 166 4.32 5.71 20.18
CA LYS A 166 4.75 4.54 20.93
C LYS A 166 5.29 3.46 20.01
N ASN A 167 6.09 2.56 20.56
CA ASN A 167 6.66 1.40 19.86
C ASN A 167 5.77 0.18 19.98
N MET A 168 5.36 -0.42 18.84
CA MET A 168 4.66 -1.70 18.81
C MET A 168 5.45 -2.70 17.99
N LYS A 169 5.62 -3.92 18.51
CA LYS A 169 6.23 -5.05 17.79
C LYS A 169 5.13 -5.98 17.29
N VAL A 170 5.20 -6.35 16.03
CA VAL A 170 4.44 -7.46 15.43
C VAL A 170 5.43 -8.49 14.92
N GLU A 171 5.45 -9.65 15.56
CA GLU A 171 6.40 -10.72 15.27
C GLU A 171 5.68 -11.91 14.65
N ILE A 172 6.13 -12.30 13.44
CA ILE A 172 5.62 -13.48 12.74
C ILE A 172 6.72 -14.54 12.76
N THR A 173 6.56 -15.53 13.64
CA THR A 173 7.53 -16.61 13.82
C THR A 173 7.28 -17.75 12.84
N GLY A 174 8.32 -18.55 12.60
CA GLY A 174 8.24 -19.75 11.76
C GLY A 174 8.09 -19.43 10.26
N LYS A 175 7.44 -20.31 9.51
CA LYS A 175 7.28 -20.24 8.07
C LYS A 175 5.84 -20.13 7.65
N LEU A 176 5.60 -19.49 6.51
CA LEU A 176 4.26 -19.43 5.92
C LEU A 176 3.91 -20.77 5.26
N SER A 177 2.63 -21.15 5.38
CA SER A 177 2.07 -22.30 4.68
C SER A 177 1.92 -22.01 3.18
N PRO A 178 1.89 -23.04 2.31
CA PRO A 178 1.64 -22.87 0.88
C PRO A 178 0.34 -22.07 0.62
N GLY A 179 0.39 -21.17 -0.35
CA GLY A 179 -0.74 -20.30 -0.71
C GLY A 179 -0.91 -19.05 0.18
N VAL A 180 -0.15 -18.94 1.27
CA VAL A 180 -0.15 -17.77 2.17
C VAL A 180 0.87 -16.74 1.68
N THR A 181 0.47 -15.49 1.65
CA THR A 181 1.28 -14.35 1.17
C THR A 181 1.40 -13.25 2.22
N ALA A 182 2.17 -12.23 1.93
CA ALA A 182 2.27 -11.01 2.75
C ALA A 182 0.90 -10.34 3.01
N LYS A 183 -0.04 -10.43 2.06
CA LYS A 183 -1.40 -9.91 2.21
C LYS A 183 -2.16 -10.65 3.30
N ASP A 184 -2.02 -11.98 3.35
CA ASP A 184 -2.67 -12.80 4.37
C ASP A 184 -2.10 -12.52 5.76
N ILE A 185 -0.77 -12.32 5.88
CA ILE A 185 -0.14 -11.87 7.13
C ILE A 185 -0.81 -10.59 7.64
N THR A 186 -0.90 -9.59 6.79
CA THR A 186 -1.40 -8.27 7.18
C THR A 186 -2.85 -8.31 7.59
N LEU A 187 -3.68 -8.99 6.82
CA LEU A 187 -5.10 -9.17 7.14
C LEU A 187 -5.29 -9.99 8.43
N ALA A 188 -4.47 -11.04 8.66
CA ALA A 188 -4.50 -11.79 9.91
C ALA A 188 -4.10 -10.93 11.13
N VAL A 189 -3.09 -10.06 10.98
CA VAL A 189 -2.70 -9.12 12.04
C VAL A 189 -3.85 -8.14 12.33
N ILE A 190 -4.46 -7.55 11.30
CA ILE A 190 -5.58 -6.61 11.46
C ILE A 190 -6.81 -7.32 12.05
N GLY A 191 -7.13 -8.51 11.58
CA GLY A 191 -8.22 -9.33 12.15
C GLY A 191 -8.02 -9.63 13.64
N LYS A 192 -6.76 -9.86 14.08
CA LYS A 192 -6.42 -10.11 15.48
C LYS A 192 -6.44 -8.85 16.35
N THR A 193 -5.95 -7.71 15.82
CA THR A 193 -5.75 -6.47 16.59
C THR A 193 -6.90 -5.47 16.46
N GLY A 194 -7.68 -5.59 15.40
CA GLY A 194 -8.68 -4.61 14.99
C GLY A 194 -8.09 -3.42 14.25
N THR A 195 -8.94 -2.65 13.57
CA THR A 195 -8.57 -1.44 12.82
C THR A 195 -8.03 -0.29 13.68
N ALA A 196 -8.24 -0.33 14.98
CA ALA A 196 -7.68 0.63 15.95
C ALA A 196 -6.51 0.07 16.77
N GLY A 197 -6.09 -1.17 16.50
CA GLY A 197 -5.09 -1.88 17.30
C GLY A 197 -3.71 -1.22 17.37
N GLY A 198 -3.35 -0.48 16.31
CA GLY A 198 -2.10 0.26 16.18
C GLY A 198 -2.21 1.77 16.43
N THR A 199 -3.36 2.26 16.89
CA THR A 199 -3.56 3.71 17.09
C THR A 199 -2.56 4.29 18.11
N GLY A 200 -1.80 5.29 17.69
CA GLY A 200 -0.75 5.92 18.49
C GLY A 200 0.59 5.20 18.47
N TYR A 201 0.73 4.15 17.65
CA TYR A 201 1.96 3.38 17.51
C TYR A 201 2.60 3.52 16.12
N VAL A 202 3.92 3.33 16.10
CA VAL A 202 4.66 2.86 14.93
C VAL A 202 4.89 1.37 15.12
N ILE A 203 4.56 0.55 14.12
CA ILE A 203 4.68 -0.91 14.18
C ILE A 203 6.01 -1.33 13.54
N GLU A 204 6.83 -2.06 14.30
CA GLU A 204 7.95 -2.82 13.73
C GLU A 204 7.50 -4.25 13.47
N TYR A 205 7.54 -4.66 12.20
CA TYR A 205 7.28 -6.03 11.79
C TYR A 205 8.59 -6.82 11.74
N CYS A 206 8.63 -7.97 12.38
CA CYS A 206 9.82 -8.82 12.49
C CYS A 206 9.47 -10.31 12.58
N GLY A 207 10.45 -11.15 12.82
CA GLY A 207 10.33 -12.61 12.85
C GLY A 207 10.80 -13.27 11.56
N GLU A 208 10.90 -14.61 11.56
CA GLU A 208 11.44 -15.38 10.44
C GLU A 208 10.60 -15.18 9.19
N ALA A 209 9.27 -15.28 9.30
CA ALA A 209 8.37 -15.15 8.17
C ALA A 209 8.45 -13.76 7.49
N ILE A 210 8.73 -12.69 8.27
CA ILE A 210 8.90 -11.34 7.71
C ILE A 210 10.26 -11.20 7.01
N ARG A 211 11.33 -11.79 7.56
CA ARG A 211 12.66 -11.76 6.94
C ARG A 211 12.70 -12.52 5.62
N ASP A 212 11.94 -13.61 5.53
CA ASP A 212 11.84 -14.45 4.33
C ASP A 212 11.03 -13.80 3.19
N LEU A 213 10.31 -12.69 3.46
CA LEU A 213 9.58 -11.96 2.43
C LEU A 213 10.54 -11.23 1.47
N SER A 214 10.14 -11.20 0.19
CA SER A 214 10.68 -10.27 -0.79
C SER A 214 10.42 -8.81 -0.40
N MET A 215 11.07 -7.86 -1.08
CA MET A 215 10.77 -6.43 -0.87
C MET A 215 9.31 -6.09 -1.19
N GLU A 216 8.75 -6.69 -2.23
CA GLU A 216 7.34 -6.53 -2.62
C GLU A 216 6.40 -7.00 -1.50
N GLY A 217 6.69 -8.17 -0.90
CA GLY A 217 5.95 -8.66 0.26
C GLY A 217 6.08 -7.74 1.48
N ARG A 218 7.29 -7.24 1.77
CA ARG A 218 7.53 -6.27 2.86
C ARG A 218 6.79 -4.96 2.63
N MET A 219 6.76 -4.47 1.38
CA MET A 219 5.99 -3.29 1.02
C MET A 219 4.49 -3.50 1.23
N THR A 220 3.95 -4.68 0.92
CA THR A 220 2.55 -5.03 1.22
C THR A 220 2.27 -4.99 2.72
N VAL A 221 3.16 -5.56 3.54
CA VAL A 221 3.02 -5.55 5.01
C VAL A 221 2.99 -4.12 5.56
N CYS A 222 3.96 -3.30 5.19
CA CYS A 222 4.04 -1.92 5.67
C CYS A 222 2.93 -1.03 5.10
N ASN A 223 2.52 -1.24 3.83
CA ASN A 223 1.41 -0.53 3.19
C ASN A 223 0.13 -0.58 4.04
N MET A 224 -0.22 -1.75 4.53
CA MET A 224 -1.46 -1.96 5.29
C MET A 224 -1.35 -1.71 6.80
N ALA A 225 -0.21 -1.23 7.30
CA ALA A 225 -0.08 -0.86 8.72
C ALA A 225 -1.11 0.21 9.13
N ILE A 226 -1.41 1.14 8.23
CA ILE A 226 -2.42 2.19 8.45
C ILE A 226 -3.84 1.61 8.61
N GLU A 227 -4.14 0.47 7.99
CA GLU A 227 -5.45 -0.19 8.11
C GLU A 227 -5.65 -0.80 9.52
N GLY A 228 -4.56 -1.09 10.22
CA GLY A 228 -4.55 -1.42 11.66
C GLY A 228 -4.51 -0.19 12.58
N GLY A 229 -4.62 1.03 12.02
CA GLY A 229 -4.62 2.28 12.78
C GLY A 229 -3.22 2.82 13.15
N ALA A 230 -2.15 2.17 12.72
CA ALA A 230 -0.79 2.61 13.04
C ALA A 230 -0.38 3.88 12.28
N ARG A 231 0.52 4.67 12.87
CA ARG A 231 1.10 5.85 12.20
C ARG A 231 2.01 5.46 11.05
N ALA A 232 2.80 4.40 11.22
CA ALA A 232 3.72 3.85 10.24
C ALA A 232 3.95 2.35 10.51
N GLY A 233 4.44 1.64 9.49
CA GLY A 233 5.00 0.30 9.63
C GLY A 233 6.48 0.35 9.28
N LEU A 234 7.31 -0.42 9.95
CA LEU A 234 8.76 -0.51 9.73
C LEU A 234 9.20 -1.97 9.65
N ILE A 235 10.14 -2.25 8.76
CA ILE A 235 10.91 -3.49 8.73
C ILE A 235 12.38 -3.09 8.70
N ALA A 236 13.19 -3.67 9.60
CA ALA A 236 14.63 -3.40 9.62
C ALA A 236 15.27 -3.80 8.29
N PRO A 237 16.09 -2.93 7.67
CA PRO A 237 16.74 -3.24 6.41
C PRO A 237 17.80 -4.34 6.57
N ASP A 238 17.86 -5.21 5.58
CA ASP A 238 18.81 -6.32 5.50
C ASP A 238 19.34 -6.46 4.06
N GLU A 239 20.05 -7.56 3.78
CA GLU A 239 20.62 -7.84 2.47
C GLU A 239 19.57 -7.77 1.34
N THR A 240 18.35 -8.28 1.58
CA THR A 240 17.23 -8.19 0.60
C THR A 240 16.90 -6.74 0.26
N THR A 241 16.89 -5.88 1.28
CA THR A 241 16.66 -4.42 1.10
C THR A 241 17.83 -3.79 0.33
N PHE A 242 19.07 -4.12 0.70
CA PHE A 242 20.26 -3.52 0.07
C PHE A 242 20.38 -3.92 -1.40
N GLU A 243 20.11 -5.18 -1.75
CA GLU A 243 20.09 -5.64 -3.13
C GLU A 243 19.02 -4.98 -3.97
N TYR A 244 17.81 -4.80 -3.43
CA TYR A 244 16.73 -4.12 -4.12
C TYR A 244 17.07 -2.65 -4.45
N VAL A 245 17.71 -1.94 -3.51
CA VAL A 245 18.07 -0.50 -3.67
C VAL A 245 19.28 -0.32 -4.57
N LYS A 246 20.19 -1.29 -4.61
CA LYS A 246 21.46 -1.20 -5.34
C LYS A 246 21.23 -0.93 -6.83
N GLY A 247 21.85 0.12 -7.33
CA GLY A 247 21.80 0.47 -8.76
C GLY A 247 20.55 1.25 -9.19
N ARG A 248 19.59 1.49 -8.30
CA ARG A 248 18.46 2.36 -8.59
C ARG A 248 18.94 3.79 -8.95
N PRO A 249 18.19 4.54 -9.80
CA PRO A 249 18.64 5.83 -10.32
C PRO A 249 19.12 6.82 -9.26
N HIS A 250 18.38 6.94 -8.15
CA HIS A 250 18.67 7.88 -7.05
C HIS A 250 19.36 7.22 -5.84
N ALA A 251 19.73 5.95 -5.94
CA ALA A 251 20.52 5.28 -4.90
C ALA A 251 21.95 5.82 -4.89
N PRO A 252 22.63 5.82 -3.72
CA PRO A 252 24.03 6.18 -3.62
C PRO A 252 24.93 5.31 -4.51
N LYS A 253 26.06 5.86 -4.98
CA LYS A 253 26.98 5.15 -5.88
C LYS A 253 28.43 5.25 -5.34
N GLY A 254 29.27 4.26 -5.67
CA GLY A 254 30.69 4.24 -5.31
C GLY A 254 30.91 4.41 -3.80
N ALA A 255 31.78 5.31 -3.39
CA ALA A 255 32.12 5.54 -1.98
C ALA A 255 30.92 5.96 -1.12
N GLN A 256 29.94 6.65 -1.72
CA GLN A 256 28.69 7.01 -1.02
C GLN A 256 27.84 5.76 -0.73
N TRP A 257 27.82 4.78 -1.61
CA TRP A 257 27.15 3.49 -1.39
C TRP A 257 27.75 2.75 -0.20
N GLU A 258 29.08 2.65 -0.14
CA GLU A 258 29.77 1.96 0.96
C GLU A 258 29.52 2.67 2.31
N ALA A 259 29.52 3.99 2.32
CA ALA A 259 29.21 4.75 3.52
C ALA A 259 27.76 4.56 3.98
N ALA A 260 26.81 4.59 3.04
CA ALA A 260 25.41 4.35 3.29
C ALA A 260 25.17 2.93 3.82
N LEU A 261 25.74 1.92 3.17
CA LEU A 261 25.63 0.52 3.56
C LEU A 261 26.16 0.27 4.98
N ASN A 262 27.30 0.87 5.34
CA ASN A 262 27.84 0.76 6.69
C ASN A 262 26.88 1.35 7.74
N TRP A 263 26.18 2.44 7.42
CA TRP A 263 25.20 3.02 8.31
C TRP A 263 23.90 2.22 8.34
N TRP A 264 23.38 1.78 7.19
CA TRP A 264 22.16 1.00 7.10
C TRP A 264 22.21 -0.30 7.89
N LYS A 265 23.38 -0.94 7.94
CA LYS A 265 23.63 -2.14 8.74
C LYS A 265 23.52 -1.91 10.26
N THR A 266 23.45 -0.67 10.71
CA THR A 266 23.20 -0.34 12.13
C THR A 266 21.73 -0.10 12.45
N LEU A 267 20.86 -0.06 11.42
CA LEU A 267 19.43 0.23 11.53
C LEU A 267 18.62 -1.04 11.85
N TYR A 268 18.83 -1.58 13.04
CA TYR A 268 18.02 -2.66 13.63
C TYR A 268 17.72 -2.31 15.09
N THR A 269 16.70 -2.93 15.63
CA THR A 269 16.32 -2.79 17.03
C THR A 269 17.32 -3.50 17.93
N ASP A 270 17.79 -2.82 18.98
CA ASP A 270 18.73 -3.40 19.96
C ASP A 270 18.06 -4.52 20.75
N ASP A 271 18.84 -5.53 21.16
CA ASP A 271 18.30 -6.73 21.83
C ASP A 271 17.57 -6.42 23.16
N ASP A 272 17.99 -5.36 23.86
CA ASP A 272 17.40 -4.89 25.12
C ASP A 272 16.39 -3.74 24.94
N ALA A 273 15.98 -3.46 23.71
CA ALA A 273 14.93 -2.47 23.43
C ALA A 273 13.57 -2.90 23.96
N VAL A 274 12.81 -1.95 24.48
CA VAL A 274 11.50 -2.19 25.09
C VAL A 274 10.41 -1.67 24.14
N PHE A 275 9.42 -2.52 23.88
CA PHE A 275 8.21 -2.17 23.14
C PHE A 275 7.04 -1.94 24.11
N ASP A 276 6.23 -0.91 23.83
CA ASP A 276 5.00 -0.63 24.60
C ASP A 276 3.92 -1.70 24.36
N LYS A 277 3.94 -2.35 23.19
CA LYS A 277 3.00 -3.42 22.84
C LYS A 277 3.69 -4.47 21.96
N VAL A 278 3.39 -5.73 22.22
CA VAL A 278 3.90 -6.87 21.42
C VAL A 278 2.73 -7.74 20.98
N VAL A 279 2.71 -8.10 19.71
CA VAL A 279 1.77 -9.06 19.11
C VAL A 279 2.57 -10.13 18.38
N THR A 280 2.32 -11.39 18.68
CA THR A 280 3.00 -12.52 18.03
C THR A 280 1.97 -13.41 17.33
N LEU A 281 2.28 -13.81 16.10
CA LEU A 281 1.58 -14.84 15.33
C LEU A 281 2.59 -15.87 14.87
N LYS A 282 2.12 -17.10 14.66
CA LYS A 282 2.92 -18.13 13.99
C LYS A 282 2.54 -18.16 12.52
N GLY A 283 3.54 -18.18 11.64
CA GLY A 283 3.32 -18.23 10.19
C GLY A 283 2.53 -19.47 9.76
N GLU A 284 2.76 -20.60 10.42
CA GLU A 284 2.05 -21.85 10.16
C GLU A 284 0.55 -21.79 10.48
N ASP A 285 0.14 -20.90 11.40
CA ASP A 285 -1.27 -20.73 11.81
C ASP A 285 -2.02 -19.77 10.88
N ILE A 286 -1.32 -19.07 9.97
CA ILE A 286 -1.95 -18.17 9.00
C ILE A 286 -2.40 -18.98 7.79
N ALA A 287 -3.67 -18.89 7.44
CA ALA A 287 -4.26 -19.47 6.23
C ALA A 287 -4.45 -18.38 5.16
N PRO A 288 -4.70 -18.74 3.89
CA PRO A 288 -5.26 -17.80 2.92
C PRO A 288 -6.58 -17.23 3.42
N VAL A 289 -6.65 -15.88 3.46
CA VAL A 289 -7.79 -15.17 4.08
C VAL A 289 -8.52 -14.28 3.09
N VAL A 290 -9.76 -13.96 3.43
CA VAL A 290 -10.62 -13.05 2.66
C VAL A 290 -11.47 -12.23 3.62
N THR A 291 -11.72 -10.96 3.29
CA THR A 291 -12.66 -10.14 4.06
C THR A 291 -14.11 -10.50 3.67
N TRP A 292 -14.96 -10.65 4.67
CA TRP A 292 -16.40 -10.93 4.49
C TRP A 292 -17.28 -9.68 4.63
N GLY A 293 -16.78 -8.66 5.33
CA GLY A 293 -17.52 -7.44 5.65
C GLY A 293 -16.96 -6.19 5.00
N THR A 294 -17.23 -5.04 5.60
CA THR A 294 -16.92 -3.70 5.10
C THR A 294 -15.70 -3.06 5.78
N SER A 295 -14.91 -3.87 6.48
CA SER A 295 -13.69 -3.46 7.16
C SER A 295 -12.57 -4.48 6.92
N PRO A 296 -11.30 -4.10 6.85
CA PRO A 296 -10.18 -5.05 6.80
C PRO A 296 -10.09 -5.97 8.02
N GLU A 297 -10.69 -5.61 9.17
CA GLU A 297 -10.78 -6.49 10.34
C GLU A 297 -11.84 -7.58 10.21
N ASP A 298 -12.79 -7.42 9.28
CA ASP A 298 -13.83 -8.41 8.98
C ASP A 298 -13.24 -9.52 8.08
N VAL A 299 -12.23 -10.21 8.55
CA VAL A 299 -11.43 -11.19 7.79
C VAL A 299 -11.50 -12.56 8.42
N LEU A 300 -11.56 -13.59 7.57
CA LEU A 300 -11.58 -15.01 7.96
C LEU A 300 -10.78 -15.85 6.97
N PRO A 301 -10.27 -17.03 7.39
CA PRO A 301 -9.78 -18.04 6.46
C PRO A 301 -10.83 -18.36 5.38
N ILE A 302 -10.42 -18.54 4.14
CA ILE A 302 -11.31 -18.85 3.01
C ILE A 302 -12.17 -20.10 3.25
N THR A 303 -11.69 -21.02 4.06
CA THR A 303 -12.39 -22.25 4.46
C THR A 303 -13.50 -22.05 5.49
N SER A 304 -13.68 -20.82 5.98
CA SER A 304 -14.69 -20.47 6.96
C SER A 304 -16.06 -20.22 6.33
N VAL A 305 -17.06 -20.04 7.18
CA VAL A 305 -18.39 -19.60 6.80
C VAL A 305 -18.61 -18.13 7.17
N VAL A 306 -19.51 -17.46 6.47
CA VAL A 306 -19.96 -16.10 6.80
C VAL A 306 -20.49 -16.09 8.24
N PRO A 307 -19.97 -15.23 9.14
CA PRO A 307 -20.34 -15.23 10.55
C PRO A 307 -21.77 -14.71 10.76
N SER A 308 -22.36 -15.09 11.90
CA SER A 308 -23.63 -14.52 12.37
C SER A 308 -23.38 -13.27 13.23
N PRO A 309 -24.24 -12.24 13.23
CA PRO A 309 -24.16 -11.15 14.19
C PRO A 309 -24.11 -11.62 15.66
N GLU A 310 -24.71 -12.76 15.96
CA GLU A 310 -24.71 -13.37 17.30
C GLU A 310 -23.34 -13.94 17.72
N ASP A 311 -22.41 -14.10 16.79
CA ASP A 311 -21.02 -14.50 17.10
C ASP A 311 -20.20 -13.34 17.70
N PHE A 312 -20.75 -12.13 17.68
CA PHE A 312 -20.10 -10.92 18.16
C PHE A 312 -20.72 -10.41 19.48
N THR A 313 -20.06 -9.44 20.12
CA THR A 313 -20.52 -8.82 21.37
C THR A 313 -20.48 -7.30 21.30
N GLY A 314 -21.32 -6.64 22.07
CA GLY A 314 -21.35 -5.17 22.16
C GLY A 314 -21.66 -4.50 20.83
N GLY A 315 -20.99 -3.40 20.53
CA GLY A 315 -21.20 -2.63 19.29
C GLY A 315 -20.84 -3.39 17.99
N LYS A 316 -20.07 -4.48 18.10
CA LYS A 316 -19.73 -5.32 16.94
C LYS A 316 -20.91 -6.11 16.39
N VAL A 317 -21.96 -6.37 17.19
CA VAL A 317 -23.20 -7.00 16.72
C VAL A 317 -23.87 -6.18 15.62
N ASP A 318 -24.06 -4.88 15.88
CA ASP A 318 -24.70 -3.99 14.92
C ASP A 318 -23.79 -3.68 13.73
N ALA A 319 -22.48 -3.61 13.94
CA ALA A 319 -21.51 -3.48 12.84
C ALA A 319 -21.56 -4.70 11.90
N ALA A 320 -21.56 -5.92 12.44
CA ALA A 320 -21.66 -7.15 11.66
C ALA A 320 -22.99 -7.20 10.88
N ARG A 321 -24.10 -6.82 11.50
CA ARG A 321 -25.41 -6.78 10.83
C ARG A 321 -25.40 -5.84 9.63
N ARG A 322 -24.86 -4.62 9.79
CA ARG A 322 -24.75 -3.64 8.69
C ARG A 322 -23.81 -4.13 7.59
N SER A 323 -22.65 -4.71 7.96
CA SER A 323 -21.71 -5.29 6.99
C SER A 323 -22.36 -6.39 6.16
N LEU A 324 -23.08 -7.31 6.80
CA LEU A 324 -23.78 -8.41 6.10
C LEU A 324 -24.89 -7.90 5.17
N GLU A 325 -25.65 -6.91 5.62
CA GLU A 325 -26.70 -6.26 4.80
C GLU A 325 -26.07 -5.58 3.57
N TYR A 326 -25.04 -4.76 3.77
CA TYR A 326 -24.34 -4.09 2.67
C TYR A 326 -23.71 -5.08 1.69
N MET A 327 -22.97 -6.06 2.21
CA MET A 327 -22.33 -7.09 1.41
C MET A 327 -23.33 -8.10 0.81
N GLY A 328 -24.60 -8.09 1.25
CA GLY A 328 -25.62 -9.01 0.77
C GLY A 328 -25.27 -10.47 1.04
N LEU A 329 -24.66 -10.75 2.20
CA LEU A 329 -24.24 -12.07 2.62
C LEU A 329 -25.21 -12.66 3.66
N LYS A 330 -25.37 -13.97 3.64
CA LYS A 330 -26.19 -14.71 4.62
C LYS A 330 -25.27 -15.45 5.59
N PRO A 331 -25.49 -15.33 6.92
CA PRO A 331 -24.77 -16.13 7.90
C PRO A 331 -24.79 -17.63 7.56
N GLY A 332 -23.68 -18.31 7.83
CA GLY A 332 -23.52 -19.74 7.57
C GLY A 332 -23.20 -20.12 6.11
N THR A 333 -23.19 -19.17 5.18
CA THR A 333 -22.76 -19.44 3.80
C THR A 333 -21.25 -19.69 3.78
N PRO A 334 -20.75 -20.81 3.20
CA PRO A 334 -19.32 -20.99 2.99
C PRO A 334 -18.73 -19.83 2.17
N LEU A 335 -17.60 -19.25 2.62
CA LEU A 335 -16.97 -18.15 1.87
C LEU A 335 -16.61 -18.58 0.45
N SER A 336 -16.18 -19.83 0.27
CA SER A 336 -15.86 -20.42 -1.03
C SER A 336 -17.07 -20.59 -1.99
N GLU A 337 -18.29 -20.32 -1.53
CA GLU A 337 -19.50 -20.35 -2.38
C GLU A 337 -19.99 -18.95 -2.76
N VAL A 338 -19.34 -17.90 -2.26
CA VAL A 338 -19.73 -16.51 -2.55
C VAL A 338 -19.32 -16.15 -3.97
N ALA A 339 -20.30 -15.98 -4.87
CA ALA A 339 -20.08 -15.58 -6.26
C ALA A 339 -19.55 -14.15 -6.36
N ILE A 340 -18.76 -13.87 -7.39
CA ILE A 340 -18.20 -12.55 -7.71
C ILE A 340 -18.59 -12.13 -9.12
N ASP A 341 -18.62 -10.82 -9.35
CA ASP A 341 -18.91 -10.20 -10.64
C ASP A 341 -17.65 -9.58 -11.26
N ALA A 342 -16.68 -9.21 -10.44
CA ALA A 342 -15.46 -8.55 -10.88
C ALA A 342 -14.21 -9.03 -10.11
N VAL A 343 -13.07 -8.87 -10.74
CA VAL A 343 -11.74 -9.08 -10.12
C VAL A 343 -10.86 -7.88 -10.43
N PHE A 344 -10.20 -7.36 -9.40
CA PHE A 344 -9.22 -6.29 -9.51
C PHE A 344 -7.87 -6.74 -8.95
N ILE A 345 -6.84 -6.73 -9.82
CA ILE A 345 -5.45 -6.99 -9.46
C ILE A 345 -4.65 -5.71 -9.73
N GLY A 346 -4.14 -5.07 -8.68
CA GLY A 346 -3.48 -3.78 -8.78
C GLY A 346 -3.32 -3.10 -7.42
N SER A 347 -3.31 -1.77 -7.41
CA SER A 347 -3.14 -0.93 -6.20
C SER A 347 -1.68 -0.79 -5.75
N CYS A 348 -1.39 0.23 -4.93
CA CYS A 348 -0.09 0.36 -4.26
C CYS A 348 0.24 -0.84 -3.36
N THR A 349 -0.74 -1.62 -2.97
CA THR A 349 -0.57 -2.83 -2.15
C THR A 349 -0.02 -4.00 -2.97
N ASN A 350 -0.62 -4.28 -4.14
CA ASN A 350 -0.36 -5.48 -4.93
C ASN A 350 -0.38 -5.24 -6.45
N GLY A 351 0.24 -4.16 -6.90
CA GLY A 351 0.42 -3.84 -8.33
C GLY A 351 1.87 -3.94 -8.81
N ARG A 352 2.75 -4.65 -8.09
CA ARG A 352 4.17 -4.81 -8.41
C ARG A 352 4.40 -6.06 -9.25
N ILE A 353 5.59 -6.18 -9.83
CA ILE A 353 5.88 -7.27 -10.76
C ILE A 353 5.69 -8.67 -10.15
N GLU A 354 6.05 -8.88 -8.88
CA GLU A 354 5.84 -10.18 -8.20
C GLU A 354 4.35 -10.51 -8.02
N ASP A 355 3.53 -9.50 -7.72
CA ASP A 355 2.08 -9.66 -7.59
C ASP A 355 1.46 -10.13 -8.91
N LEU A 356 1.91 -9.53 -10.01
CA LEU A 356 1.46 -9.88 -11.36
C LEU A 356 1.94 -11.27 -11.76
N ARG A 357 3.20 -11.64 -11.47
CA ARG A 357 3.72 -12.99 -11.69
C ARG A 357 2.92 -14.05 -10.93
N ALA A 358 2.65 -13.80 -9.64
CA ALA A 358 1.89 -14.73 -8.80
C ALA A 358 0.46 -14.95 -9.33
N ALA A 359 -0.20 -13.89 -9.77
CA ALA A 359 -1.53 -14.00 -10.37
C ALA A 359 -1.50 -14.66 -11.75
N ALA A 360 -0.52 -14.32 -12.59
CA ALA A 360 -0.37 -14.89 -13.93
C ALA A 360 -0.13 -16.40 -13.88
N GLU A 361 0.65 -16.90 -12.92
CA GLU A 361 0.88 -18.35 -12.75
C GLU A 361 -0.43 -19.12 -12.51
N ILE A 362 -1.36 -18.54 -11.76
CA ILE A 362 -2.66 -19.14 -11.47
C ILE A 362 -3.57 -19.18 -12.71
N VAL A 363 -3.57 -18.12 -13.53
CA VAL A 363 -4.49 -18.02 -14.69
C VAL A 363 -3.91 -18.57 -15.99
N LYS A 364 -2.61 -18.89 -16.02
CA LYS A 364 -1.94 -19.39 -17.22
C LYS A 364 -2.62 -20.61 -17.82
N GLY A 365 -3.03 -20.50 -19.09
CA GLY A 365 -3.73 -21.57 -19.81
C GLY A 365 -5.19 -21.77 -19.39
N LYS A 366 -5.73 -20.93 -18.52
CA LYS A 366 -7.13 -20.98 -18.04
C LYS A 366 -7.88 -19.75 -18.56
N LYS A 367 -9.20 -19.73 -18.35
CA LYS A 367 -10.08 -18.59 -18.67
C LYS A 367 -10.77 -18.11 -17.40
N ILE A 368 -11.03 -16.82 -17.32
CA ILE A 368 -11.94 -16.29 -16.29
C ILE A 368 -13.36 -16.84 -16.52
N ALA A 369 -14.10 -16.98 -15.44
CA ALA A 369 -15.48 -17.48 -15.50
C ALA A 369 -16.37 -16.53 -16.33
N GLU A 370 -17.36 -17.12 -17.01
CA GLU A 370 -18.34 -16.35 -17.77
C GLU A 370 -19.09 -15.37 -16.87
N GLY A 371 -19.22 -14.11 -17.31
CA GLY A 371 -19.86 -13.05 -16.55
C GLY A 371 -18.94 -12.32 -15.55
N VAL A 372 -17.71 -12.78 -15.33
CA VAL A 372 -16.74 -12.08 -14.48
C VAL A 372 -15.94 -11.07 -15.31
N ARG A 373 -15.87 -9.84 -14.84
CA ARG A 373 -15.00 -8.80 -15.38
C ARG A 373 -13.65 -8.80 -14.66
N GLY A 374 -12.59 -9.19 -15.34
CA GLY A 374 -11.22 -9.18 -14.78
C GLY A 374 -10.42 -7.95 -15.21
N MET A 375 -9.76 -7.29 -14.28
CA MET A 375 -8.93 -6.11 -14.54
C MET A 375 -7.57 -6.26 -13.87
N VAL A 376 -6.49 -6.07 -14.63
CA VAL A 376 -5.10 -6.04 -14.14
C VAL A 376 -4.50 -4.69 -14.43
N VAL A 377 -4.04 -4.02 -13.36
CA VAL A 377 -3.49 -2.67 -13.42
C VAL A 377 -2.07 -2.67 -12.84
N PRO A 378 -1.03 -2.61 -13.68
CA PRO A 378 0.34 -2.45 -13.23
C PRO A 378 0.51 -1.17 -12.41
N GLY A 379 1.35 -1.22 -11.37
CA GLY A 379 1.50 -0.10 -10.45
C GLY A 379 2.33 1.06 -11.01
N SER A 380 3.16 0.83 -12.04
CA SER A 380 3.92 1.85 -12.76
C SER A 380 4.09 1.46 -14.22
N GLY A 381 4.46 2.43 -15.06
CA GLY A 381 4.80 2.16 -16.46
C GLY A 381 6.02 1.24 -16.60
N LEU A 382 6.97 1.30 -15.65
CA LEU A 382 8.11 0.37 -15.61
C LEU A 382 7.69 -1.05 -15.27
N VAL A 383 6.80 -1.25 -14.28
CA VAL A 383 6.22 -2.57 -13.98
C VAL A 383 5.45 -3.09 -15.19
N ARG A 384 4.68 -2.23 -15.86
CA ARG A 384 3.94 -2.59 -17.07
C ARG A 384 4.88 -3.07 -18.18
N ALA A 385 5.92 -2.32 -18.49
CA ALA A 385 6.89 -2.67 -19.52
C ALA A 385 7.61 -3.99 -19.20
N GLN A 386 8.00 -4.19 -17.94
CA GLN A 386 8.61 -5.44 -17.50
C GLN A 386 7.64 -6.62 -17.61
N ALA A 387 6.39 -6.44 -17.20
CA ALA A 387 5.37 -7.49 -17.33
C ALA A 387 5.09 -7.88 -18.79
N GLU A 388 5.09 -6.90 -19.69
CA GLU A 388 4.96 -7.13 -21.13
C GLU A 388 6.19 -7.87 -21.69
N GLU A 389 7.41 -7.50 -21.30
CA GLU A 389 8.64 -8.20 -21.69
C GLU A 389 8.67 -9.66 -21.20
N GLU A 390 8.12 -9.92 -20.02
CA GLU A 390 8.01 -11.27 -19.44
C GLU A 390 6.82 -12.08 -20.00
N GLY A 391 5.99 -11.51 -20.90
CA GLY A 391 4.82 -12.18 -21.47
C GLY A 391 3.64 -12.32 -20.52
N LEU A 392 3.60 -11.56 -19.40
CA LEU A 392 2.50 -11.63 -18.45
C LEU A 392 1.23 -10.99 -19.01
N ALA A 393 1.36 -9.94 -19.82
CA ALA A 393 0.24 -9.28 -20.46
C ALA A 393 -0.54 -10.27 -21.33
N GLU A 394 0.14 -11.03 -22.19
CA GLU A 394 -0.47 -12.05 -23.06
C GLU A 394 -1.16 -13.16 -22.27
N ILE A 395 -0.60 -13.55 -21.10
CA ILE A 395 -1.23 -14.53 -20.20
C ILE A 395 -2.56 -14.00 -19.67
N PHE A 396 -2.60 -12.75 -19.19
CA PHE A 396 -3.82 -12.14 -18.66
C PHE A 396 -4.87 -11.90 -19.75
N GLU A 397 -4.47 -11.35 -20.88
CA GLU A 397 -5.38 -11.12 -22.02
C GLU A 397 -5.92 -12.45 -22.56
N ALA A 398 -5.06 -13.47 -22.69
CA ALA A 398 -5.48 -14.80 -23.09
C ALA A 398 -6.46 -15.42 -22.09
N ALA A 399 -6.34 -15.13 -20.79
CA ALA A 399 -7.28 -15.57 -19.77
C ALA A 399 -8.60 -14.76 -19.81
N GLY A 400 -8.64 -13.58 -20.43
CA GLY A 400 -9.83 -12.73 -20.57
C GLY A 400 -9.82 -11.52 -19.62
N PHE A 401 -8.70 -11.18 -19.02
CA PHE A 401 -8.53 -9.94 -18.25
C PHE A 401 -8.31 -8.75 -19.17
N GLU A 402 -8.75 -7.59 -18.72
CA GLU A 402 -8.38 -6.30 -19.29
C GLU A 402 -6.98 -5.90 -18.79
N TRP A 403 -6.01 -5.75 -19.71
CA TRP A 403 -4.68 -5.26 -19.40
C TRP A 403 -4.67 -3.73 -19.49
N ARG A 404 -4.37 -3.05 -18.39
CA ARG A 404 -4.55 -1.62 -18.23
C ARG A 404 -3.23 -0.84 -18.21
N LEU A 405 -3.32 0.49 -18.36
CA LEU A 405 -2.22 1.41 -18.09
C LEU A 405 -2.01 1.57 -16.59
N ALA A 406 -0.83 2.05 -16.20
CA ALA A 406 -0.47 2.23 -14.79
C ALA A 406 -1.28 3.34 -14.11
N GLY A 407 -1.66 3.12 -12.84
CA GLY A 407 -2.39 4.06 -12.01
C GLY A 407 -3.04 3.40 -10.79
N CYS A 408 -3.68 4.21 -9.93
CA CYS A 408 -4.40 3.71 -8.75
C CYS A 408 -5.70 2.97 -9.09
N SER A 409 -6.33 3.29 -10.23
CA SER A 409 -7.52 2.60 -10.74
C SER A 409 -8.63 2.46 -9.68
N MET A 410 -9.23 1.27 -9.54
CA MET A 410 -10.29 0.99 -8.57
C MET A 410 -9.85 1.07 -7.10
N CYS A 411 -8.57 1.27 -6.78
CA CYS A 411 -8.15 1.38 -5.38
C CYS A 411 -8.91 2.48 -4.61
N LEU A 412 -9.21 3.61 -5.28
CA LEU A 412 -9.94 4.74 -4.72
C LEU A 412 -11.18 5.13 -5.53
N ALA A 413 -11.35 4.63 -6.75
CA ALA A 413 -12.45 4.94 -7.67
C ALA A 413 -12.64 6.46 -7.93
N MET A 414 -11.56 7.23 -7.95
CA MET A 414 -11.54 8.65 -8.33
C MET A 414 -11.35 8.86 -9.84
N ASN A 415 -11.38 7.79 -10.61
CA ASN A 415 -11.23 7.70 -12.05
C ASN A 415 -12.37 6.85 -12.62
N PRO A 416 -12.45 6.63 -13.93
CA PRO A 416 -13.53 5.85 -14.56
C PRO A 416 -13.60 4.37 -14.12
N ASP A 417 -12.53 3.83 -13.52
CA ASP A 417 -12.48 2.43 -13.08
C ASP A 417 -13.26 2.26 -11.77
N GLN A 418 -14.52 1.83 -11.89
CA GLN A 418 -15.43 1.70 -10.75
C GLN A 418 -16.26 0.43 -10.86
N LEU A 419 -16.73 -0.05 -9.70
CA LEU A 419 -17.78 -1.07 -9.60
C LEU A 419 -19.15 -0.45 -9.84
N ALA A 420 -20.01 -1.18 -10.52
CA ALA A 420 -21.43 -0.85 -10.59
C ALA A 420 -22.14 -1.13 -9.23
N PRO A 421 -23.27 -0.46 -8.96
CA PRO A 421 -24.04 -0.68 -7.73
C PRO A 421 -24.43 -2.15 -7.55
N GLY A 422 -24.00 -2.74 -6.43
CA GLY A 422 -24.25 -4.15 -6.09
C GLY A 422 -23.23 -5.13 -6.64
N GLU A 423 -22.36 -4.74 -7.55
CA GLU A 423 -21.28 -5.55 -8.12
C GLU A 423 -20.30 -5.98 -7.01
N ARG A 424 -19.91 -7.25 -7.01
CA ARG A 424 -19.03 -7.87 -6.02
C ARG A 424 -17.65 -8.13 -6.61
N CYS A 425 -16.62 -7.62 -5.98
CA CYS A 425 -15.24 -7.69 -6.46
C CYS A 425 -14.33 -8.49 -5.52
N ALA A 426 -13.60 -9.45 -6.08
CA ALA A 426 -12.40 -10.02 -5.47
C ALA A 426 -11.22 -9.07 -5.76
N SER A 427 -10.63 -8.47 -4.74
CA SER A 427 -9.74 -7.31 -4.91
C SER A 427 -8.44 -7.42 -4.13
N THR A 428 -7.34 -7.03 -4.78
CA THR A 428 -6.04 -6.89 -4.14
C THR A 428 -5.81 -5.50 -3.53
N SER A 429 -6.82 -4.64 -3.53
CA SER A 429 -6.79 -3.33 -2.87
C SER A 429 -6.51 -3.44 -1.36
N ASN A 430 -6.37 -2.31 -0.69
CA ASN A 430 -6.05 -2.22 0.74
C ASN A 430 -7.26 -1.92 1.62
N ARG A 431 -8.33 -1.35 1.08
CA ARG A 431 -9.56 -0.94 1.79
C ARG A 431 -10.80 -1.46 1.12
N ASN A 432 -11.80 -1.78 1.92
CA ASN A 432 -13.09 -2.32 1.47
C ASN A 432 -14.31 -1.69 2.17
N PHE A 433 -14.18 -0.47 2.70
CA PHE A 433 -15.33 0.22 3.27
C PHE A 433 -16.38 0.50 2.19
N GLU A 434 -17.61 0.77 2.62
CA GLU A 434 -18.77 1.00 1.76
C GLU A 434 -18.48 2.05 0.66
N GLY A 435 -18.64 1.68 -0.60
CA GLY A 435 -18.43 2.56 -1.74
C GLY A 435 -16.96 2.81 -2.15
N ARG A 436 -15.97 2.16 -1.51
CA ARG A 436 -14.54 2.41 -1.79
C ARG A 436 -14.16 2.22 -3.26
N GLN A 437 -14.67 1.19 -3.92
CA GLN A 437 -14.38 0.89 -5.33
C GLN A 437 -15.53 1.29 -6.28
N GLY A 438 -16.49 2.08 -5.81
CA GLY A 438 -17.68 2.52 -6.55
C GLY A 438 -18.92 2.52 -5.66
N PHE A 439 -19.88 3.37 -6.00
CA PHE A 439 -21.12 3.51 -5.22
C PHE A 439 -21.86 2.18 -5.08
N LYS A 440 -22.09 1.74 -3.83
CA LYS A 440 -22.67 0.44 -3.48
C LYS A 440 -21.89 -0.78 -4.01
N GLY A 441 -20.64 -0.63 -4.42
CA GLY A 441 -19.74 -1.73 -4.76
C GLY A 441 -19.38 -2.54 -3.52
N ARG A 442 -19.25 -3.86 -3.68
CA ARG A 442 -18.96 -4.83 -2.61
C ARG A 442 -17.57 -5.42 -2.80
N THR A 443 -16.65 -5.12 -1.90
CA THR A 443 -15.24 -5.49 -2.06
C THR A 443 -14.80 -6.52 -1.04
N HIS A 444 -14.21 -7.62 -1.51
CA HIS A 444 -13.53 -8.62 -0.71
C HIS A 444 -12.01 -8.48 -0.92
N LEU A 445 -11.27 -8.17 0.14
CA LEU A 445 -9.80 -8.08 0.09
C LEU A 445 -9.17 -9.48 0.18
N MET A 446 -8.19 -9.73 -0.69
CA MET A 446 -7.42 -10.98 -0.72
C MET A 446 -6.09 -10.80 -1.45
N SER A 447 -5.25 -11.82 -1.45
CA SER A 447 -3.98 -11.84 -2.18
C SER A 447 -4.17 -11.91 -3.70
N PRO A 448 -3.16 -11.53 -4.51
CA PRO A 448 -3.22 -11.60 -5.97
C PRO A 448 -3.54 -13.01 -6.50
N ALA A 449 -2.92 -14.03 -5.92
CA ALA A 449 -3.17 -15.42 -6.31
C ALA A 449 -4.60 -15.87 -5.97
N MET A 450 -5.12 -15.45 -4.81
CA MET A 450 -6.52 -15.70 -4.44
C MET A 450 -7.52 -15.00 -5.37
N ALA A 451 -7.23 -13.74 -5.74
CA ALA A 451 -8.07 -12.99 -6.69
C ALA A 451 -8.07 -13.65 -8.08
N ALA A 452 -6.90 -14.12 -8.53
CA ALA A 452 -6.76 -14.87 -9.78
C ALA A 452 -7.54 -16.20 -9.74
N ALA A 453 -7.47 -16.93 -8.63
CA ALA A 453 -8.25 -18.16 -8.43
C ALA A 453 -9.76 -17.88 -8.44
N ALA A 454 -10.19 -16.79 -7.79
CA ALA A 454 -11.59 -16.38 -7.79
C ALA A 454 -12.08 -16.01 -9.20
N ALA A 455 -11.23 -15.38 -10.03
CA ALA A 455 -11.55 -15.05 -11.42
C ALA A 455 -11.88 -16.28 -12.25
N ILE A 456 -11.09 -17.36 -12.11
CA ILE A 456 -11.27 -18.60 -12.85
C ILE A 456 -12.58 -19.29 -12.48
N ASN A 457 -12.93 -19.30 -11.18
CA ASN A 457 -14.07 -20.05 -10.66
C ASN A 457 -15.37 -19.22 -10.53
N GLY A 458 -15.32 -17.90 -10.75
CA GLY A 458 -16.46 -17.00 -10.61
C GLY A 458 -16.97 -16.84 -9.18
N LYS A 459 -16.17 -17.23 -8.18
CA LYS A 459 -16.48 -17.17 -6.74
C LYS A 459 -15.22 -17.10 -5.93
N LEU A 460 -15.33 -16.67 -4.67
CA LEU A 460 -14.20 -16.70 -3.74
C LEU A 460 -13.64 -18.12 -3.68
N THR A 461 -12.32 -18.26 -3.88
CA THR A 461 -11.71 -19.58 -4.08
C THR A 461 -10.42 -19.69 -3.26
N ASP A 462 -10.23 -20.84 -2.64
CA ASP A 462 -8.94 -21.18 -2.01
C ASP A 462 -7.90 -21.42 -3.11
N VAL A 463 -6.86 -20.61 -3.13
CA VAL A 463 -5.81 -20.73 -4.15
C VAL A 463 -5.14 -22.11 -4.15
N ARG A 464 -5.11 -22.78 -3.01
CA ARG A 464 -4.53 -24.13 -2.85
C ARG A 464 -5.25 -25.22 -3.65
N GLU A 465 -6.48 -24.95 -4.08
CA GLU A 465 -7.28 -25.87 -4.92
C GLU A 465 -6.93 -25.77 -6.42
N VAL A 466 -6.20 -24.70 -6.81
CA VAL A 466 -5.91 -24.39 -8.24
C VAL A 466 -4.42 -24.24 -8.55
N MET A 467 -3.55 -24.32 -7.50
CA MET A 467 -2.09 -24.35 -7.62
C MET A 467 -1.58 -25.64 -8.28
#